data_48197234ac874ec6bf33b072017220d4
#
_entry.id   48197234ac874ec6bf33b072017220d4
#
_cell.length_a   1.000
_cell.length_b   1.000
_cell.length_c   1.000
_cell.angle_alpha   90.00
_cell.angle_beta   90.00
_cell.angle_gamma   90.00
#
_symmetry.space_group_name_H-M   'P 1'
#
loop_
_entity.id
_entity.type
_entity.pdbx_description
1 polymer ?
#
loop_
_entity_poly.entity_id
_entity_poly.type
_entity_poly.pdbx_seq_one_letter_code
_entity_poly.pdbx_strand_id
1 'polypeptide(L)'
;MAKETRPDYTYKWGSTGTVTAPTNGKIQQGWVVEKPTFAYWNFIENRQDQAISYLMQQGIPEWVATIEYQSGSSFVSRNGNIYVSIQTGTNKDPASETAYWKLYGKRFVAAPASAGATGTSGDWAVDSDYIYVCTATNTWKRAALSTW
;
A
#
# COMPACT_ATOMS: atom_id res chain seq x y z
N MET A 1 22.57 20.97 -4.70
CA MET A 1 21.19 21.45 -4.75
C MET A 1 20.64 21.45 -3.33
N ALA A 2 19.90 22.48 -2.93
CA ALA A 2 19.19 22.48 -1.67
C ALA A 2 18.09 21.38 -1.71
N LYS A 3 17.85 20.70 -0.59
CA LYS A 3 16.77 19.73 -0.48
C LYS A 3 15.44 20.47 -0.50
N GLU A 4 14.54 20.09 -1.40
CA GLU A 4 13.17 20.60 -1.42
C GLU A 4 12.46 20.30 -0.09
N THR A 5 11.74 21.29 0.42
CA THR A 5 10.88 21.10 1.60
C THR A 5 9.58 20.46 1.18
N ARG A 6 9.06 19.57 2.02
CA ARG A 6 7.77 18.92 1.77
C ARG A 6 6.67 19.99 1.76
N PRO A 7 5.83 20.09 0.69
CA PRO A 7 4.68 20.96 0.66
C PRO A 7 3.67 20.63 1.78
N ASP A 8 2.96 21.64 2.24
CA ASP A 8 1.84 21.44 3.18
C ASP A 8 0.56 21.07 2.41
N TYR A 9 0.11 19.82 2.56
CA TYR A 9 -1.13 19.31 1.99
C TYR A 9 -2.29 19.26 3.00
N THR A 10 -2.22 20.01 4.09
CA THR A 10 -3.31 20.15 5.06
C THR A 10 -4.54 20.76 4.37
N TYR A 11 -4.30 21.76 3.51
CA TYR A 11 -5.34 22.41 2.73
C TYR A 11 -5.32 21.88 1.29
N LYS A 12 -6.44 21.34 0.83
CA LYS A 12 -6.62 20.83 -0.52
C LYS A 12 -7.37 21.84 -1.36
N TRP A 13 -6.97 22.00 -2.62
CA TRP A 13 -7.61 22.93 -3.54
C TRP A 13 -9.13 22.69 -3.61
N GLY A 14 -9.91 23.74 -3.51
CA GLY A 14 -11.38 23.68 -3.65
C GLY A 14 -12.10 22.86 -2.56
N SER A 15 -11.46 22.50 -1.44
CA SER A 15 -12.09 21.68 -0.40
C SER A 15 -13.35 22.26 0.24
N THR A 16 -13.53 23.59 0.20
CA THR A 16 -14.73 24.30 0.67
C THR A 16 -15.52 24.97 -0.46
N GLY A 17 -15.09 24.82 -1.70
CA GLY A 17 -15.69 25.42 -2.89
C GLY A 17 -16.58 24.44 -3.68
N THR A 18 -17.16 24.94 -4.77
CA THR A 18 -17.90 24.08 -5.68
C THR A 18 -16.94 23.21 -6.49
N VAL A 19 -17.09 21.90 -6.33
CA VAL A 19 -16.31 20.86 -7.03
C VAL A 19 -17.29 19.96 -7.78
N THR A 20 -17.21 19.93 -9.10
CA THR A 20 -18.06 19.09 -9.95
C THR A 20 -17.21 18.19 -10.81
N ALA A 21 -17.43 16.88 -10.74
CA ALA A 21 -16.73 15.92 -11.57
C ALA A 21 -17.21 16.04 -13.03
N PRO A 22 -16.31 16.19 -14.02
CA PRO A 22 -16.66 15.97 -15.41
C PRO A 22 -17.13 14.52 -15.64
N THR A 23 -17.84 14.26 -16.73
CA THR A 23 -18.18 12.87 -17.12
C THR A 23 -16.89 12.07 -17.39
N ASN A 24 -16.95 10.74 -17.26
CA ASN A 24 -15.81 9.87 -17.56
C ASN A 24 -15.28 10.06 -18.99
N GLY A 25 -16.20 10.23 -19.98
CA GLY A 25 -15.81 10.51 -21.35
C GLY A 25 -15.05 11.83 -21.48
N LYS A 26 -15.46 12.87 -20.72
CA LYS A 26 -14.76 14.15 -20.71
C LYS A 26 -13.39 14.06 -20.02
N ILE A 27 -13.28 13.29 -18.96
CA ILE A 27 -11.99 13.03 -18.29
C ILE A 27 -11.01 12.33 -19.25
N GLN A 28 -11.49 11.36 -20.04
CA GLN A 28 -10.66 10.64 -21.03
C GLN A 28 -10.27 11.53 -22.22
N GLN A 29 -11.19 12.35 -22.72
CA GLN A 29 -10.95 13.24 -23.85
C GLN A 29 -10.08 14.46 -23.50
N GLY A 30 -10.19 14.98 -22.27
CA GLY A 30 -9.60 16.26 -21.88
C GLY A 30 -10.32 17.47 -22.48
N TRP A 31 -9.72 18.65 -22.37
CA TRP A 31 -10.20 19.89 -22.97
C TRP A 31 -9.63 20.03 -24.38
N VAL A 32 -10.50 20.22 -25.38
CA VAL A 32 -10.08 20.33 -26.80
C VAL A 32 -10.15 21.79 -27.27
N VAL A 33 -11.31 22.40 -27.22
CA VAL A 33 -11.55 23.80 -27.65
C VAL A 33 -12.32 24.61 -26.61
N GLU A 34 -13.09 23.94 -25.76
CA GLU A 34 -13.89 24.61 -24.73
C GLU A 34 -13.08 24.99 -23.51
N LYS A 35 -13.45 26.08 -22.87
CA LYS A 35 -12.95 26.47 -21.57
C LYS A 35 -13.62 25.61 -20.48
N PRO A 36 -12.88 24.98 -19.55
CA PRO A 36 -13.49 24.31 -18.40
C PRO A 36 -14.21 25.31 -17.51
N THR A 37 -15.29 24.89 -16.89
CA THR A 37 -15.90 25.67 -15.81
C THR A 37 -14.98 25.67 -14.59
N PHE A 38 -15.11 26.69 -13.73
CA PHE A 38 -14.33 26.74 -12.49
C PHE A 38 -14.55 25.50 -11.61
N ALA A 39 -15.78 24.93 -11.61
CA ALA A 39 -16.11 23.74 -10.84
C ALA A 39 -15.41 22.49 -11.35
N TYR A 40 -15.23 22.34 -12.67
CA TYR A 40 -14.45 21.25 -13.27
C TYR A 40 -12.96 21.42 -13.02
N TRP A 41 -12.46 22.65 -13.06
CA TRP A 41 -11.07 22.94 -12.75
C TRP A 41 -10.77 22.63 -11.29
N ASN A 42 -11.62 23.09 -10.37
CA ASN A 42 -11.53 22.76 -8.96
C ASN A 42 -11.52 21.24 -8.72
N PHE A 43 -12.32 20.46 -9.46
CA PHE A 43 -12.34 19.02 -9.35
C PHE A 43 -10.97 18.39 -9.69
N ILE A 44 -10.35 18.82 -10.78
CA ILE A 44 -9.07 18.26 -11.23
C ILE A 44 -7.98 18.54 -10.20
N GLU A 45 -7.83 19.78 -9.77
CA GLU A 45 -6.84 20.18 -8.78
C GLU A 45 -7.08 19.51 -7.41
N ASN A 46 -8.33 19.48 -6.95
CA ASN A 46 -8.72 18.81 -5.70
C ASN A 46 -8.38 17.31 -5.75
N ARG A 47 -8.67 16.64 -6.86
CA ARG A 47 -8.34 15.20 -7.05
C ARG A 47 -6.84 14.94 -7.00
N GLN A 48 -6.02 15.82 -7.57
CA GLN A 48 -4.56 15.71 -7.52
C GLN A 48 -4.04 15.90 -6.09
N ASP A 49 -4.50 16.92 -5.39
CA ASP A 49 -4.12 17.18 -4.00
C ASP A 49 -4.53 16.01 -3.08
N GLN A 50 -5.71 15.45 -3.27
CA GLN A 50 -6.17 14.27 -2.52
C GLN A 50 -5.28 13.05 -2.79
N ALA A 51 -4.93 12.78 -4.05
CA ALA A 51 -4.08 11.66 -4.42
C ALA A 51 -2.67 11.80 -3.82
N ILE A 52 -2.09 12.98 -3.87
CA ILE A 52 -0.77 13.26 -3.27
C ILE A 52 -0.84 13.14 -1.74
N SER A 53 -1.85 13.71 -1.11
CA SER A 53 -2.07 13.58 0.35
C SER A 53 -2.20 12.11 0.77
N TYR A 54 -2.95 11.32 0.01
CA TYR A 54 -3.11 9.89 0.25
C TYR A 54 -1.76 9.16 0.19
N LEU A 55 -0.97 9.39 -0.85
CA LEU A 55 0.37 8.78 -0.99
C LEU A 55 1.33 9.23 0.12
N MET A 56 1.24 10.48 0.56
CA MET A 56 2.05 10.98 1.67
C MET A 56 1.69 10.36 3.02
N GLN A 57 0.43 10.01 3.22
CA GLN A 57 -0.07 9.39 4.45
C GLN A 57 0.19 7.88 4.46
N GLN A 58 -0.07 7.20 3.36
CA GLN A 58 0.04 5.74 3.25
C GLN A 58 1.46 5.27 2.90
N GLY A 59 2.20 6.06 2.11
CA GLY A 59 3.51 5.68 1.59
C GLY A 59 3.41 4.58 0.52
N ILE A 60 2.78 3.46 0.84
CA ILE A 60 2.50 2.36 -0.09
C ILE A 60 0.98 2.29 -0.32
N PRO A 61 0.51 2.42 -1.58
CA PRO A 61 -0.91 2.45 -1.88
C PRO A 61 -1.59 1.11 -1.57
N GLU A 62 -2.86 1.18 -1.20
CA GLU A 62 -3.68 -0.02 -1.07
C GLU A 62 -3.92 -0.69 -2.43
N TRP A 63 -4.03 -2.02 -2.42
CA TRP A 63 -4.39 -2.78 -3.60
C TRP A 63 -5.82 -2.45 -4.08
N VAL A 64 -5.97 -2.30 -5.39
CA VAL A 64 -7.26 -2.02 -6.04
C VAL A 64 -7.46 -2.98 -7.22
N ALA A 65 -8.64 -3.61 -7.30
CA ALA A 65 -8.95 -4.64 -8.29
C ALA A 65 -8.89 -4.17 -9.77
N THR A 66 -9.11 -2.88 -10.02
CA THR A 66 -9.19 -2.31 -11.38
C THR A 66 -7.84 -1.88 -11.95
N ILE A 67 -6.77 -1.95 -11.17
CA ILE A 67 -5.43 -1.55 -11.60
C ILE A 67 -4.66 -2.77 -12.09
N GLU A 68 -3.93 -2.63 -13.20
CA GLU A 68 -2.92 -3.60 -13.62
C GLU A 68 -1.61 -3.31 -12.89
N TYR A 69 -1.09 -4.31 -12.20
CA TYR A 69 0.17 -4.24 -11.46
C TYR A 69 1.28 -4.91 -12.24
N GLN A 70 2.43 -4.24 -12.33
CA GLN A 70 3.58 -4.71 -13.10
C GLN A 70 4.47 -5.61 -12.24
N SER A 71 4.96 -6.71 -12.84
CA SER A 71 5.87 -7.65 -12.20
C SER A 71 7.16 -6.98 -11.73
N GLY A 72 7.57 -7.28 -10.50
CA GLY A 72 8.84 -6.88 -9.91
C GLY A 72 8.94 -5.44 -9.41
N SER A 73 7.96 -4.57 -9.73
CA SER A 73 8.04 -3.13 -9.42
C SER A 73 6.85 -2.58 -8.64
N SER A 74 5.71 -3.26 -8.64
CA SER A 74 4.52 -2.78 -7.95
C SER A 74 4.47 -3.29 -6.51
N PHE A 75 4.41 -2.34 -5.57
CA PHE A 75 4.20 -2.59 -4.15
C PHE A 75 2.81 -2.12 -3.74
N VAL A 76 2.11 -2.92 -2.96
CA VAL A 76 0.79 -2.57 -2.43
C VAL A 76 0.64 -3.01 -0.98
N SER A 77 -0.23 -2.33 -0.25
CA SER A 77 -0.70 -2.78 1.06
C SER A 77 -2.04 -3.52 0.91
N ARG A 78 -2.21 -4.60 1.67
CA ARG A 78 -3.46 -5.36 1.74
C ARG A 78 -3.57 -6.06 3.09
N ASN A 79 -4.66 -5.82 3.82
CA ASN A 79 -4.90 -6.43 5.15
C ASN A 79 -3.71 -6.24 6.12
N GLY A 80 -3.11 -5.05 6.17
CA GLY A 80 -1.99 -4.72 7.05
C GLY A 80 -0.63 -5.31 6.63
N ASN A 81 -0.55 -5.99 5.49
CA ASN A 81 0.69 -6.52 4.93
C ASN A 81 1.10 -5.76 3.67
N ILE A 82 2.40 -5.79 3.36
CA ILE A 82 2.94 -5.24 2.12
C ILE A 82 3.28 -6.41 1.19
N TYR A 83 2.91 -6.27 -0.07
CA TYR A 83 3.16 -7.26 -1.11
C TYR A 83 3.90 -6.63 -2.28
N VAL A 84 4.75 -7.42 -2.94
CA VAL A 84 5.38 -7.08 -4.22
C VAL A 84 4.80 -7.99 -5.31
N SER A 85 4.45 -7.39 -6.45
CA SER A 85 3.99 -8.15 -7.61
C SER A 85 5.15 -8.94 -8.22
N ILE A 86 4.95 -10.24 -8.44
CA ILE A 86 5.89 -11.15 -9.09
C ILE A 86 5.40 -11.60 -10.48
N GLN A 87 4.17 -11.24 -10.83
CA GLN A 87 3.58 -11.46 -12.15
C GLN A 87 2.63 -10.31 -12.47
N THR A 88 2.68 -9.81 -13.71
CA THR A 88 1.74 -8.77 -14.16
C THR A 88 0.32 -9.28 -14.18
N GLY A 89 -0.63 -8.49 -13.68
CA GLY A 89 -2.03 -8.87 -13.66
C GLY A 89 -2.96 -7.82 -13.10
N THR A 90 -4.24 -7.98 -13.46
CA THR A 90 -5.36 -7.17 -12.97
C THR A 90 -6.31 -8.05 -12.18
N ASN A 91 -6.96 -7.50 -11.16
CA ASN A 91 -7.93 -8.20 -10.30
C ASN A 91 -7.35 -9.47 -9.64
N LYS A 92 -6.09 -9.41 -9.22
CA LYS A 92 -5.41 -10.48 -8.48
C LYS A 92 -5.19 -10.02 -7.04
N ASP A 93 -6.00 -10.51 -6.09
CA ASP A 93 -5.92 -10.09 -4.68
C ASP A 93 -4.64 -10.63 -4.02
N PRO A 94 -3.75 -9.79 -3.49
CA PRO A 94 -2.50 -10.22 -2.85
C PRO A 94 -2.69 -11.19 -1.68
N ALA A 95 -3.82 -11.13 -1.00
CA ALA A 95 -4.10 -12.00 0.14
C ALA A 95 -4.38 -13.46 -0.26
N SER A 96 -4.74 -13.73 -1.53
CA SER A 96 -5.12 -15.07 -2.03
C SER A 96 -4.31 -15.53 -3.25
N GLU A 97 -3.86 -14.62 -4.10
CA GLU A 97 -3.23 -14.91 -5.39
C GLU A 97 -1.71 -15.00 -5.29
N THR A 98 -1.20 -16.02 -4.61
CA THR A 98 0.23 -16.21 -4.32
C THR A 98 1.10 -16.44 -5.57
N ALA A 99 0.51 -16.79 -6.72
CA ALA A 99 1.20 -16.86 -8.00
C ALA A 99 1.53 -15.47 -8.57
N TYR A 100 0.79 -14.45 -8.16
CA TYR A 100 0.96 -13.06 -8.63
C TYR A 100 1.69 -12.18 -7.62
N TRP A 101 1.65 -12.53 -6.34
CA TRP A 101 2.14 -11.70 -5.26
C TRP A 101 3.01 -12.46 -4.28
N LYS A 102 4.02 -11.79 -3.81
CA LYS A 102 4.88 -12.25 -2.72
C LYS A 102 4.80 -11.26 -1.57
N LEU A 103 4.66 -11.77 -0.34
CA LEU A 103 4.76 -10.94 0.86
C LEU A 103 6.14 -10.26 0.90
N TYR A 104 6.15 -8.94 1.05
CA TYR A 104 7.37 -8.16 1.15
C TYR A 104 7.77 -7.97 2.60
N GLY A 105 8.98 -8.40 2.93
CA GLY A 105 9.51 -8.37 4.29
C GLY A 105 9.03 -9.54 5.15
N LYS A 106 9.63 -9.66 6.32
CA LYS A 106 9.24 -10.62 7.36
C LYS A 106 8.30 -9.92 8.34
N ARG A 107 7.22 -10.59 8.71
CA ARG A 107 6.26 -10.06 9.67
C ARG A 107 6.77 -10.31 11.10
N PHE A 108 6.96 -9.23 11.87
CA PHE A 108 7.19 -9.31 13.30
C PHE A 108 5.84 -9.48 14.01
N VAL A 109 5.72 -10.51 14.82
CA VAL A 109 4.48 -10.88 15.52
C VAL A 109 4.73 -11.10 17.01
N ALA A 110 3.68 -11.28 17.79
CA ALA A 110 3.81 -11.68 19.19
C ALA A 110 4.49 -13.06 19.31
N ALA A 111 5.25 -13.27 20.38
CA ALA A 111 5.89 -14.57 20.66
C ALA A 111 4.85 -15.69 20.66
N PRO A 112 5.10 -16.82 19.95
CA PRO A 112 4.16 -17.91 19.88
C PRO A 112 4.05 -18.64 21.23
N ALA A 113 2.83 -19.00 21.63
CA ALA A 113 2.60 -19.73 22.88
C ALA A 113 3.12 -21.19 22.83
N SER A 114 3.32 -21.76 21.63
CA SER A 114 3.82 -23.11 21.45
C SER A 114 4.47 -23.27 20.06
N ALA A 115 5.17 -24.39 19.84
CA ALA A 115 5.77 -24.74 18.55
C ALA A 115 4.73 -24.91 17.43
N GLY A 116 3.46 -25.21 17.76
CA GLY A 116 2.35 -25.35 16.83
C GLY A 116 1.38 -24.16 16.82
N ALA A 117 1.72 -23.04 17.43
CA ALA A 117 0.86 -21.85 17.43
C ALA A 117 0.62 -21.33 16.01
N THR A 118 -0.51 -20.64 15.81
CA THR A 118 -0.85 -20.04 14.51
C THR A 118 0.28 -19.12 14.04
N GLY A 119 0.71 -19.30 12.79
CA GLY A 119 1.77 -18.52 12.16
C GLY A 119 1.91 -18.83 10.69
N THR A 120 2.47 -17.88 9.96
CA THR A 120 2.77 -18.01 8.53
C THR A 120 4.28 -18.16 8.34
N SER A 121 4.69 -19.00 7.40
CA SER A 121 6.12 -19.17 7.08
C SER A 121 6.79 -17.81 6.82
N GLY A 122 7.89 -17.55 7.52
CA GLY A 122 8.61 -16.28 7.49
C GLY A 122 8.21 -15.28 8.60
N ASP A 123 7.17 -15.55 9.39
CA ASP A 123 6.91 -14.77 10.62
C ASP A 123 8.06 -14.96 11.60
N TRP A 124 8.35 -13.93 12.37
CA TRP A 124 9.33 -13.97 13.43
C TRP A 124 8.88 -13.18 14.65
N ALA A 125 9.35 -13.56 15.81
CA ALA A 125 9.06 -12.93 17.07
C ALA A 125 10.27 -12.98 17.99
N VAL A 126 10.27 -12.16 19.02
CA VAL A 126 11.29 -12.15 20.05
C VAL A 126 10.62 -11.91 21.40
N ASP A 127 11.11 -12.56 22.45
CA ASP A 127 10.85 -12.21 23.84
C ASP A 127 12.18 -12.04 24.61
N SER A 128 12.14 -12.02 25.94
CA SER A 128 13.34 -11.86 26.78
C SER A 128 14.37 -12.98 26.62
N ASP A 129 13.92 -14.19 26.26
CA ASP A 129 14.72 -15.40 26.32
C ASP A 129 14.99 -16.04 24.97
N TYR A 130 14.12 -15.76 23.96
CA TYR A 130 14.16 -16.45 22.68
C TYR A 130 13.89 -15.55 21.49
N ILE A 131 14.50 -15.89 20.35
CA ILE A 131 14.05 -15.50 19.02
C ILE A 131 13.30 -16.69 18.40
N TYR A 132 12.17 -16.41 17.77
CA TYR A 132 11.28 -17.39 17.14
C TYR A 132 11.18 -17.15 15.65
N VAL A 133 11.15 -18.22 14.87
CA VAL A 133 10.94 -18.19 13.41
C VAL A 133 9.88 -19.21 13.04
N CYS A 134 8.84 -18.80 12.33
CA CYS A 134 7.87 -19.69 11.73
C CYS A 134 8.45 -20.24 10.42
N THR A 135 8.80 -21.53 10.40
CA THR A 135 9.49 -22.18 9.28
C THR A 135 8.52 -22.82 8.27
N ALA A 136 7.28 -23.08 8.69
CA ALA A 136 6.16 -23.52 7.86
C ALA A 136 4.87 -23.08 8.54
N THR A 137 3.71 -23.17 7.87
CA THR A 137 2.40 -22.83 8.47
C THR A 137 2.25 -23.52 9.83
N ASN A 138 2.01 -22.72 10.88
CA ASN A 138 1.86 -23.19 12.27
C ASN A 138 3.03 -24.05 12.78
N THR A 139 4.25 -23.78 12.30
CA THR A 139 5.45 -24.52 12.70
C THR A 139 6.54 -23.54 13.11
N TRP A 140 6.74 -23.41 14.43
CA TRP A 140 7.70 -22.49 15.01
C TRP A 140 8.96 -23.20 15.50
N LYS A 141 10.11 -22.59 15.25
CA LYS A 141 11.40 -22.92 15.86
C LYS A 141 11.88 -21.73 16.66
N ARG A 142 12.70 -21.98 17.68
CA ARG A 142 13.30 -20.93 18.52
C ARG A 142 14.77 -21.18 18.78
N ALA A 143 15.51 -20.11 19.01
CA ALA A 143 16.87 -20.12 19.55
C ALA A 143 16.90 -19.28 20.83
N ALA A 144 17.66 -19.75 21.83
CA ALA A 144 17.84 -19.01 23.08
C ALA A 144 18.73 -17.78 22.86
N LEU A 145 18.40 -16.71 23.55
CA LEU A 145 19.23 -15.50 23.65
C LEU A 145 20.08 -15.58 24.91
N SER A 146 21.30 -15.09 24.86
CA SER A 146 22.17 -14.93 26.01
C SER A 146 22.85 -13.57 25.99
N THR A 147 23.11 -13.03 27.17
CA THR A 147 24.00 -11.86 27.30
C THR A 147 25.43 -12.25 26.91
N TRP A 148 26.15 -11.34 26.30
CA TRP A 148 27.56 -11.49 25.87
C TRP A 148 28.46 -10.53 26.67
#